data_2d655e1bd0bc319b428110070615297f
#
_entry.id   2d655e1bd0bc319b428110070615297f
#
_cell.length_a   1.000
_cell.length_b   1.000
_cell.length_c   1.000
_cell.angle_alpha   90.00
_cell.angle_beta   90.00
_cell.angle_gamma   90.00
#
_symmetry.space_group_name_H-M   'P 1'
#
loop_
_entity.id
_entity.type
_entity.pdbx_description
1 polymer ?
#
loop_
_entity_poly.entity_id
_entity_poly.type
_entity_poly.pdbx_seq_one_letter_code
_entity_poly.pdbx_strand_id
1 'polypeptide(L)'
;MTLARRVAVLIAVGLALCAAGPTVTYHGTGTVLALLPPPSDLHATRPVIVIEHDPIAGLMAEHMAMPFIVASTTLFDGLHAGDRISFGLEDTPGALLVVTIERTPLHH
;
A
#
# COMPACT_ATOMS: atom_id res chain seq x y z
N MET A 1 29.27 13.40 -32.80
CA MET A 1 27.99 14.12 -32.95
C MET A 1 26.84 13.20 -32.77
N THR A 2 26.63 12.30 -33.67
CA THR A 2 25.49 11.40 -33.64
C THR A 2 25.52 10.43 -32.45
N LEU A 3 26.68 10.09 -31.97
CA LEU A 3 26.81 9.16 -30.84
C LEU A 3 26.19 9.71 -29.56
N ALA A 4 26.38 11.00 -29.33
CA ALA A 4 25.86 11.60 -28.11
C ALA A 4 24.32 11.53 -28.06
N ARG A 5 23.69 11.70 -29.19
CA ARG A 5 22.23 11.65 -29.24
C ARG A 5 21.71 10.24 -28.93
N ARG A 6 22.40 9.23 -29.41
CA ARG A 6 21.98 7.85 -29.15
C ARG A 6 22.07 7.49 -27.69
N VAL A 7 23.10 7.97 -27.02
CA VAL A 7 23.25 7.74 -25.59
C VAL A 7 22.09 8.36 -24.81
N ALA A 8 21.68 9.55 -25.19
CA ALA A 8 20.54 10.21 -24.53
C ALA A 8 19.26 9.40 -24.64
N VAL A 9 19.02 8.80 -25.79
CA VAL A 9 17.82 7.98 -25.98
C VAL A 9 17.83 6.76 -25.04
N LEU A 10 18.98 6.12 -24.90
CA LEU A 10 19.09 4.96 -24.00
C LEU A 10 18.80 5.33 -22.56
N ILE A 11 19.25 6.48 -22.11
CA ILE A 11 19.00 6.93 -20.76
C ILE A 11 17.50 7.13 -20.53
N ALA A 12 16.81 7.69 -21.49
CA ALA A 12 15.38 7.90 -21.37
C ALA A 12 14.62 6.58 -21.19
N VAL A 13 15.02 5.55 -21.91
CA VAL A 13 14.39 4.23 -21.77
C VAL A 13 14.62 3.66 -20.38
N GLY A 14 15.83 3.80 -19.86
CA GLY A 14 16.12 3.32 -18.51
C GLY A 14 15.27 4.00 -17.45
N LEU A 15 15.04 5.30 -17.57
CA LEU A 15 14.22 6.02 -16.63
C LEU A 15 12.76 5.54 -16.64
N ALA A 16 12.25 5.21 -17.81
CA ALA A 16 10.89 4.70 -17.90
C ALA A 16 10.72 3.40 -17.12
N LEU A 17 11.71 2.53 -17.14
CA LEU A 17 11.65 1.28 -16.38
C LEU A 17 11.72 1.53 -14.88
N CYS A 18 12.50 2.50 -14.44
CA CYS A 18 12.63 2.83 -13.04
C CYS A 18 11.37 3.45 -12.44
N ALA A 19 10.45 3.92 -13.28
CA ALA A 19 9.22 4.50 -12.80
C ALA A 19 8.19 3.46 -12.34
N ALA A 20 8.44 2.18 -12.59
CA ALA A 20 7.53 1.14 -12.15
C ALA A 20 7.49 1.07 -10.62
N GLY A 21 6.31 1.21 -10.05
CA GLY A 21 6.08 1.15 -8.61
C GLY A 21 5.19 -0.03 -8.25
N PRO A 22 4.68 -0.03 -7.01
CA PRO A 22 3.77 -1.10 -6.59
C PRO A 22 2.52 -1.11 -7.46
N THR A 23 2.03 -2.31 -7.75
CA THR A 23 0.79 -2.49 -8.50
C THR A 23 -0.38 -2.39 -7.52
N VAL A 24 -1.28 -1.47 -7.75
CA VAL A 24 -2.47 -1.30 -6.92
C VAL A 24 -3.68 -1.79 -7.71
N THR A 25 -4.32 -2.84 -7.20
CA THR A 25 -5.52 -3.40 -7.82
C THR A 25 -6.77 -2.70 -7.31
N TYR A 26 -6.83 -2.42 -6.01
CA TYR A 26 -7.99 -1.78 -5.38
C TYR A 26 -7.54 -0.63 -4.49
N HIS A 27 -8.38 0.39 -4.39
CA HIS A 27 -8.13 1.54 -3.52
C HIS A 27 -9.19 1.58 -2.44
N GLY A 28 -8.75 1.76 -1.19
CA GLY A 28 -9.66 1.82 -0.06
C GLY A 28 -9.34 2.99 0.85
N THR A 29 -10.27 3.27 1.75
CA THR A 29 -10.10 4.24 2.83
C THR A 29 -10.60 3.63 4.12
N GLY A 30 -10.09 4.10 5.24
CA GLY A 30 -10.52 3.59 6.53
C GLY A 30 -9.76 4.21 7.68
N THR A 31 -10.03 3.67 8.87
CA THR A 31 -9.39 4.09 10.11
C THR A 31 -8.54 2.96 10.65
N VAL A 32 -7.30 3.27 11.01
CA VAL A 32 -6.39 2.28 11.59
C VAL A 32 -6.85 1.91 12.99
N LEU A 33 -7.03 0.62 13.24
CA LEU A 33 -7.37 0.12 14.56
C LEU A 33 -6.15 -0.45 15.28
N ALA A 34 -5.25 -1.11 14.55
CA ALA A 34 -4.05 -1.69 15.14
C ALA A 34 -2.95 -1.86 14.10
N LEU A 35 -1.71 -1.74 14.53
CA LEU A 35 -0.53 -1.99 13.72
C LEU A 35 0.23 -3.14 14.40
N LEU A 36 0.39 -4.26 13.70
CA LEU A 36 0.94 -5.48 14.26
C LEU A 36 2.21 -5.91 13.51
N PRO A 37 3.39 -5.43 13.96
CA PRO A 37 4.63 -5.93 13.36
C PRO A 37 4.83 -7.41 13.71
N PRO A 38 5.53 -8.17 12.86
CA PRO A 38 5.76 -9.57 13.14
C PRO A 38 6.77 -9.76 14.29
N PRO A 39 6.66 -10.83 15.07
CA PRO A 39 5.56 -11.81 15.06
C PRO A 39 4.35 -11.28 15.81
N SER A 40 3.17 -11.63 15.34
CA SER A 40 1.94 -11.26 16.02
C SER A 40 1.01 -12.48 16.09
N ASP A 41 -0.07 -12.36 16.85
CA ASP A 41 -1.05 -13.43 16.95
C ASP A 41 -1.72 -13.71 15.60
N LEU A 42 -1.73 -12.75 14.70
CA LEU A 42 -2.37 -12.89 13.40
C LEU A 42 -1.41 -13.38 12.32
N HIS A 43 -0.11 -13.14 12.45
CA HIS A 43 0.86 -13.61 11.46
C HIS A 43 2.26 -13.69 12.08
N ALA A 44 2.94 -14.81 11.82
CA ALA A 44 4.24 -15.06 12.42
C ALA A 44 5.36 -14.22 11.80
N THR A 45 5.30 -13.95 10.49
CA THR A 45 6.43 -13.37 9.76
C THR A 45 6.11 -12.09 9.00
N ARG A 46 4.84 -11.74 8.82
CA ARG A 46 4.45 -10.59 8.03
C ARG A 46 3.72 -9.56 8.87
N PRO A 47 3.90 -8.27 8.58
CA PRO A 47 3.16 -7.24 9.30
C PRO A 47 1.69 -7.29 8.91
N VAL A 48 0.84 -6.95 9.88
CA VAL A 48 -0.61 -6.91 9.69
C VAL A 48 -1.12 -5.57 10.17
N ILE A 49 -2.06 -4.99 9.43
CA ILE A 49 -2.78 -3.80 9.83
C ILE A 49 -4.25 -4.13 9.94
N VAL A 50 -4.87 -3.75 11.05
CA VAL A 50 -6.31 -3.90 11.22
C VAL A 50 -6.94 -2.56 10.89
N ILE A 51 -7.83 -2.57 9.92
CA ILE A 51 -8.47 -1.35 9.41
C ILE A 51 -9.97 -1.51 9.48
N GLU A 52 -10.64 -0.50 10.04
CA GLU A 52 -12.07 -0.34 9.87
C GLU A 52 -12.27 0.39 8.55
N HIS A 53 -12.55 -0.37 7.49
CA HIS A 53 -12.55 0.18 6.15
C HIS A 53 -13.95 0.50 5.64
N ASP A 54 -14.01 1.51 4.81
CA ASP A 54 -15.20 1.85 4.05
C ASP A 54 -15.36 0.85 2.89
N PRO A 55 -16.50 0.85 2.21
CA PRO A 55 -16.64 0.00 1.02
C PRO A 55 -15.49 0.21 0.05
N ILE A 56 -14.97 -0.89 -0.48
CA ILE A 56 -13.87 -0.89 -1.44
C ILE A 56 -14.41 -1.26 -2.80
N ALA A 57 -14.40 -0.32 -3.72
CA ALA A 57 -14.98 -0.51 -5.04
C ALA A 57 -14.34 -1.72 -5.73
N GLY A 58 -15.17 -2.59 -6.27
CA GLY A 58 -14.74 -3.79 -6.97
C GLY A 58 -14.39 -4.96 -6.08
N LEU A 59 -14.38 -4.78 -4.75
CA LEU A 59 -13.95 -5.82 -3.84
C LEU A 59 -14.92 -6.10 -2.70
N MET A 60 -15.26 -5.08 -1.92
CA MET A 60 -16.10 -5.24 -0.72
C MET A 60 -17.12 -4.11 -0.66
N ALA A 61 -18.38 -4.48 -0.56
CA ALA A 61 -19.46 -3.51 -0.53
C ALA A 61 -19.75 -2.98 0.87
N GLU A 62 -19.14 -3.55 1.90
CA GLU A 62 -19.50 -3.28 3.28
C GLU A 62 -18.41 -2.51 4.02
N HIS A 63 -18.85 -1.72 4.99
CA HIS A 63 -17.99 -1.09 5.98
C HIS A 63 -17.75 -2.11 7.10
N MET A 64 -16.51 -2.47 7.35
CA MET A 64 -16.21 -3.47 8.36
C MET A 64 -14.75 -3.37 8.82
N ALA A 65 -14.48 -3.97 9.97
CA ALA A 65 -13.11 -4.06 10.47
C ALA A 65 -12.52 -5.41 10.10
N MET A 66 -11.32 -5.41 9.53
CA MET A 66 -10.64 -6.66 9.22
C MET A 66 -9.13 -6.46 9.13
N PRO A 67 -8.36 -7.55 9.32
CA PRO A 67 -6.91 -7.50 9.16
C PRO A 67 -6.49 -7.64 7.71
N PHE A 68 -5.40 -6.95 7.35
CA PHE A 68 -4.76 -7.06 6.04
C PHE A 68 -3.27 -7.30 6.24
N ILE A 69 -2.68 -8.16 5.42
CA ILE A 69 -1.23 -8.32 5.38
C ILE A 69 -0.63 -7.12 4.66
N VAL A 70 0.45 -6.58 5.22
CA VAL A 70 1.13 -5.40 4.67
C VAL A 70 2.44 -5.84 4.03
N ALA A 71 2.78 -5.26 2.91
CA ALA A 71 3.97 -5.66 2.16
C ALA A 71 5.27 -5.41 2.92
N SER A 72 5.32 -4.37 3.75
CA SER A 72 6.54 -4.00 4.48
C SER A 72 6.19 -3.21 5.74
N THR A 73 6.96 -3.42 6.81
CA THR A 73 6.80 -2.64 8.03
C THR A 73 7.09 -1.15 7.84
N THR A 74 7.83 -0.80 6.80
CA THR A 74 8.08 0.61 6.53
C THR A 74 6.81 1.40 6.24
N LEU A 75 5.76 0.72 5.80
CA LEU A 75 4.47 1.36 5.57
C LEU A 75 3.80 1.81 6.87
N PHE A 76 4.26 1.31 8.01
CA PHE A 76 3.76 1.74 9.32
C PHE A 76 4.34 3.06 9.81
N ASP A 77 5.39 3.56 9.15
CA ASP A 77 6.10 4.75 9.62
C ASP A 77 5.15 5.94 9.75
N GLY A 78 5.11 6.52 10.94
CA GLY A 78 4.27 7.68 11.22
C GLY A 78 2.80 7.39 11.42
N LEU A 79 2.38 6.11 11.39
CA LEU A 79 0.99 5.75 11.60
C LEU A 79 0.70 5.44 13.06
N HIS A 80 -0.53 5.73 13.47
CA HIS A 80 -1.04 5.43 14.81
C HIS A 80 -2.46 4.92 14.72
N ALA A 81 -2.87 4.15 15.71
CA ALA A 81 -4.27 3.76 15.84
C ALA A 81 -5.13 5.02 15.90
N GLY A 82 -6.22 5.02 15.18
CA GLY A 82 -7.11 6.17 15.06
C GLY A 82 -6.86 7.01 13.81
N ASP A 83 -5.74 6.83 13.13
CA ASP A 83 -5.45 7.59 11.92
C ASP A 83 -6.40 7.23 10.79
N ARG A 84 -6.83 8.23 10.07
CA ARG A 84 -7.60 8.04 8.85
C ARG A 84 -6.63 7.91 7.68
N ILE A 85 -6.80 6.86 6.88
CA ILE A 85 -5.86 6.56 5.80
C ILE A 85 -6.59 6.24 4.50
N SER A 86 -5.87 6.42 3.40
CA SER A 86 -6.17 5.75 2.15
C SER A 86 -5.09 4.71 1.90
N PHE A 87 -5.45 3.60 1.29
CA PHE A 87 -4.52 2.50 1.09
C PHE A 87 -4.76 1.82 -0.24
N GLY A 88 -3.71 1.21 -0.76
CA GLY A 88 -3.79 0.45 -2.00
C GLY A 88 -3.57 -1.03 -1.72
N LEU A 89 -4.39 -1.86 -2.35
CA LEU A 89 -4.32 -3.31 -2.25
C LEU A 89 -3.86 -3.90 -3.56
N GLU A 90 -2.93 -4.82 -3.49
CA GLU A 90 -2.53 -5.63 -4.62
C GLU A 90 -3.13 -7.02 -4.46
N ASP A 91 -3.83 -7.49 -5.49
CA ASP A 91 -4.39 -8.84 -5.51
C ASP A 91 -3.31 -9.81 -5.96
N THR A 92 -2.79 -10.59 -5.04
CA THR A 92 -1.77 -11.59 -5.33
C THR A 92 -2.36 -12.99 -5.16
N PRO A 93 -1.74 -14.03 -5.75
CA PRO A 93 -2.27 -15.39 -5.64
C PRO A 93 -2.47 -15.88 -4.22
N GLY A 94 -1.66 -15.41 -3.28
CA GLY A 94 -1.74 -15.87 -1.90
C GLY A 94 -2.52 -14.99 -0.96
N ALA A 95 -2.75 -13.71 -1.30
CA ALA A 95 -3.38 -12.78 -0.37
C ALA A 95 -3.62 -11.42 -1.04
N LEU A 96 -4.50 -10.63 -0.42
CA LEU A 96 -4.58 -9.20 -0.70
C LEU A 96 -3.50 -8.52 0.14
N LEU A 97 -2.62 -7.77 -0.50
CA LEU A 97 -1.51 -7.11 0.15
C LEU A 97 -1.71 -5.61 0.18
N VAL A 98 -1.56 -5.00 1.34
CA VAL A 98 -1.49 -3.54 1.41
C VAL A 98 -0.10 -3.13 0.94
N VAL A 99 -0.04 -2.41 -0.17
CA VAL A 99 1.23 -2.00 -0.78
C VAL A 99 1.48 -0.51 -0.70
N THR A 100 0.45 0.29 -0.42
CA THR A 100 0.59 1.73 -0.18
C THR A 100 -0.31 2.13 0.97
N ILE A 101 0.16 3.09 1.78
CA ILE A 101 -0.64 3.70 2.85
C ILE A 101 -0.33 5.18 2.85
N GLU A 102 -1.38 5.99 2.89
CA GLU A 102 -1.24 7.43 2.96
C GLU A 102 -2.18 7.97 4.01
N ARG A 103 -1.64 8.71 4.98
CA ARG A 103 -2.44 9.27 6.04
C ARG A 103 -3.20 10.47 5.52
N THR A 104 -4.52 10.49 5.78
CA THR A 104 -5.37 11.59 5.38
C THR A 104 -5.19 12.72 6.40
N PRO A 105 -4.86 13.94 5.96
CA PRO A 105 -4.74 15.06 6.87
C PRO A 105 -6.08 15.36 7.55
N LEU A 106 -6.01 15.75 8.82
CA LEU A 106 -7.18 16.22 9.55
C LEU A 106 -7.52 17.64 9.12
N HIS A 107 -8.81 17.90 8.97
CA HIS A 107 -9.31 19.22 8.63
C HIS A 107 -10.07 19.80 9.82
N HIS A 108 -9.74 21.02 10.15
CA HIS A 108 -10.38 21.72 11.26
C HIS A 108 -10.87 23.08 10.84
#